data_b0b8a9b8e9b542930c3d6bef58f64f12
#
_entry.id   b0b8a9b8e9b542930c3d6bef58f64f12
#
_cell.length_a   1.000
_cell.length_b   1.000
_cell.length_c   1.000
_cell.angle_alpha   90.00
_cell.angle_beta   90.00
_cell.angle_gamma   90.00
#
_symmetry.space_group_name_H-M   'P 1'
#
loop_
_entity.id
_entity.type
_entity.pdbx_description
1 polymer ?
#
loop_
_entity_poly.entity_id
_entity_poly.type
_entity_poly.pdbx_seq_one_letter_code
_entity_poly.pdbx_strand_id
1 'polypeptide(L)'
;EDLEIETFVHGAMCISYSGRCLLSSYFTGRDANQGACTHPCRWKYAVVEEKRPGEYLPVYENERGTYIFNSKDLCMIEHIPDLLDAGIDSFKIEGRMKTALYVATVARTYRKAVDDYLEDPKLYEEHMPWYRTQIASCTYRQFTTGFFYGRPDENTQIYDNNTYVKEYTYLGIVGEVDAEGRCRIEQRNKFSVGE
;
A
#
# COMPACT_ATOMS: atom_id res chain seq x y z
N GLU A 1 23.88 -1.08 24.05
CA GLU A 1 23.82 -0.27 22.82
C GLU A 1 22.33 0.07 22.59
N ASP A 2 22.05 1.35 22.48
CA ASP A 2 20.70 1.83 22.17
C ASP A 2 20.45 1.60 20.65
N LEU A 3 19.83 0.48 20.31
CA LEU A 3 19.46 0.14 18.94
C LEU A 3 18.05 0.62 18.67
N GLU A 4 17.90 1.53 17.72
CA GLU A 4 16.60 1.94 17.22
C GLU A 4 16.01 0.90 16.25
N ILE A 5 14.74 0.58 16.42
CA ILE A 5 14.02 -0.39 15.60
C ILE A 5 13.03 0.33 14.67
N GLU A 6 13.24 0.20 13.36
CA GLU A 6 12.30 0.67 12.36
C GLU A 6 11.55 -0.50 11.72
N THR A 7 10.24 -0.41 11.62
CA THR A 7 9.42 -1.41 10.93
C THR A 7 8.47 -0.78 9.91
N PHE A 8 8.19 -1.51 8.83
CA PHE A 8 7.11 -1.12 7.92
C PHE A 8 5.75 -1.30 8.61
N VAL A 9 4.91 -0.27 8.52
CA VAL A 9 3.55 -0.27 9.09
C VAL A 9 2.46 -0.10 8.06
N HIS A 10 2.80 0.37 6.84
CA HIS A 10 1.83 0.60 5.79
C HIS A 10 2.43 0.50 4.39
N GLY A 11 1.66 -0.01 3.44
CA GLY A 11 1.94 0.00 2.01
C GLY A 11 2.01 -1.37 1.36
N ALA A 12 2.50 -1.39 0.14
CA ALA A 12 2.55 -2.60 -0.67
C ALA A 12 3.52 -3.63 -0.12
N MET A 13 3.02 -4.84 0.13
CA MET A 13 3.86 -5.98 0.54
C MET A 13 4.66 -6.51 -0.65
N CYS A 14 5.90 -6.91 -0.41
CA CYS A 14 6.75 -7.58 -1.40
C CYS A 14 6.65 -9.10 -1.25
N ILE A 15 6.70 -9.82 -2.39
CA ILE A 15 6.77 -11.29 -2.42
C ILE A 15 8.10 -11.83 -1.87
N SER A 16 9.14 -11.02 -1.88
CA SER A 16 10.50 -11.46 -1.62
C SER A 16 11.19 -10.60 -0.57
N TYR A 17 12.19 -11.16 0.07
CA TYR A 17 13.11 -10.38 0.87
C TYR A 17 13.77 -9.27 0.05
N SER A 18 14.01 -8.12 0.68
CA SER A 18 14.71 -7.01 0.05
C SER A 18 16.05 -7.47 -0.55
N GLY A 19 16.31 -7.03 -1.77
CA GLY A 19 17.52 -7.38 -2.51
C GLY A 19 17.52 -8.77 -3.17
N ARG A 20 16.46 -9.56 -3.04
CA ARG A 20 16.42 -10.94 -3.57
C ARG A 20 15.61 -11.08 -4.86
N CYS A 21 14.65 -10.20 -5.11
CA CYS A 21 13.82 -10.28 -6.30
C CYS A 21 14.43 -9.54 -7.48
N LEU A 22 14.63 -10.22 -8.58
CA LEU A 22 15.16 -9.68 -9.84
C LEU A 22 14.11 -9.56 -10.95
N LEU A 23 12.84 -9.89 -10.67
CA LEU A 23 11.78 -9.92 -11.70
C LEU A 23 11.62 -8.59 -12.44
N SER A 24 11.65 -7.47 -11.69
CA SER A 24 11.50 -6.15 -12.30
C SER A 24 12.69 -5.81 -13.21
N SER A 25 13.90 -6.07 -12.76
CA SER A 25 15.11 -5.87 -13.56
C SER A 25 15.09 -6.73 -14.82
N TYR A 26 14.69 -8.01 -14.69
CA TYR A 26 14.64 -8.94 -15.80
C TYR A 26 13.62 -8.56 -16.87
N PHE A 27 12.37 -8.25 -16.45
CA PHE A 27 11.29 -7.95 -17.40
C PHE A 27 11.32 -6.52 -17.95
N THR A 28 11.81 -5.55 -17.20
CA THR A 28 11.64 -4.13 -17.53
C THR A 28 12.92 -3.30 -17.48
N GLY A 29 14.04 -3.89 -17.11
CA GLY A 29 15.31 -3.18 -16.89
C GLY A 29 15.28 -2.24 -15.67
N ARG A 30 14.21 -2.24 -14.86
CA ARG A 30 14.07 -1.36 -13.70
C ARG A 30 14.37 -2.12 -12.41
N ASP A 31 15.39 -1.65 -11.68
CA ASP A 31 15.87 -2.32 -10.48
C ASP A 31 14.96 -2.05 -9.27
N ALA A 32 14.40 -3.12 -8.72
CA ALA A 32 13.57 -3.07 -7.53
C ALA A 32 14.35 -2.57 -6.29
N ASN A 33 15.64 -2.89 -6.20
CA ASN A 33 16.48 -2.47 -5.08
C ASN A 33 16.78 -0.97 -5.08
N GLN A 34 16.67 -0.34 -6.25
CA GLN A 34 16.75 1.11 -6.41
C GLN A 34 15.38 1.80 -6.33
N GLY A 35 14.35 1.06 -5.89
CA GLY A 35 13.00 1.55 -5.76
C GLY A 35 12.24 1.78 -7.06
N ALA A 36 12.70 1.20 -8.15
CA ALA A 36 12.07 1.33 -9.47
C ALA A 36 11.23 0.10 -9.85
N CYS A 37 10.78 -0.69 -8.86
CA CYS A 37 10.02 -1.92 -9.08
C CYS A 37 8.72 -1.66 -9.85
N THR A 38 8.52 -2.37 -10.96
CA THR A 38 7.29 -2.33 -11.77
C THR A 38 6.25 -3.35 -11.34
N HIS A 39 6.49 -4.03 -10.22
CA HIS A 39 5.63 -5.06 -9.64
C HIS A 39 5.25 -6.19 -10.59
N PRO A 40 6.18 -6.79 -11.34
CA PRO A 40 5.84 -7.86 -12.27
C PRO A 40 5.28 -9.10 -11.57
N CYS A 41 5.64 -9.29 -10.29
CA CYS A 41 5.01 -10.34 -9.48
C CYS A 41 3.48 -10.25 -9.37
N ARG A 42 2.87 -9.16 -9.81
CA ARG A 42 1.42 -8.90 -9.77
C ARG A 42 0.76 -8.90 -11.15
N TRP A 43 1.54 -9.20 -12.20
CA TRP A 43 1.01 -9.34 -13.55
C TRP A 43 0.29 -10.69 -13.69
N LYS A 44 -0.56 -10.80 -14.68
CA LYS A 44 -1.17 -12.07 -15.05
C LYS A 44 -0.18 -12.88 -15.86
N TYR A 45 0.01 -14.11 -15.46
CA TYR A 45 0.87 -15.06 -16.16
C TYR A 45 0.09 -16.28 -16.67
N ALA A 46 0.64 -16.91 -17.70
CA ALA A 46 0.24 -18.21 -18.14
C ALA A 46 1.49 -19.07 -18.35
N VAL A 47 1.40 -20.35 -18.10
CA VAL A 47 2.44 -21.30 -18.40
C VAL A 47 2.22 -21.79 -19.83
N VAL A 48 3.30 -21.86 -20.61
CA VAL A 48 3.31 -22.45 -21.95
C VAL A 48 4.22 -23.68 -21.92
N GLU A 49 3.70 -24.82 -22.35
CA GLU A 49 4.50 -26.04 -22.52
C GLU A 49 5.24 -25.94 -23.84
N GLU A 50 6.56 -26.20 -23.82
CA GLU A 50 7.46 -25.99 -24.97
C GLU A 50 7.01 -26.75 -26.23
N LYS A 51 6.46 -27.96 -26.07
CA LYS A 51 5.97 -28.80 -27.17
C LYS A 51 4.56 -28.46 -27.65
N ARG A 52 3.90 -27.50 -27.03
CA ARG A 52 2.56 -27.01 -27.37
C ARG A 52 2.55 -25.49 -27.53
N PRO A 53 3.31 -24.94 -28.46
CA PRO A 53 3.38 -23.52 -28.67
C PRO A 53 1.98 -22.97 -29.06
N GLY A 54 1.55 -21.92 -28.36
CA GLY A 54 0.24 -21.29 -28.60
C GLY A 54 -0.89 -21.74 -27.66
N GLU A 55 -0.67 -22.79 -26.86
CA GLU A 55 -1.56 -23.13 -25.76
C GLU A 55 -1.10 -22.42 -24.47
N TYR A 56 -1.93 -21.47 -23.99
CA TYR A 56 -1.68 -20.73 -22.76
C TYR A 56 -2.43 -21.41 -21.61
N LEU A 57 -1.69 -21.99 -20.68
CA LEU A 57 -2.24 -22.60 -19.48
C LEU A 57 -2.25 -21.50 -18.38
N PRO A 58 -3.43 -20.95 -18.06
CA PRO A 58 -3.49 -19.92 -17.01
C PRO A 58 -3.07 -20.53 -15.67
N VAL A 59 -2.31 -19.73 -14.91
CA VAL A 59 -1.90 -20.12 -13.56
C VAL A 59 -2.97 -19.66 -12.59
N TYR A 60 -3.65 -20.63 -11.96
CA TYR A 60 -4.64 -20.37 -10.91
C TYR A 60 -4.19 -20.98 -9.61
N GLU A 61 -4.68 -20.45 -8.52
CA GLU A 61 -4.56 -21.10 -7.22
C GLU A 61 -5.83 -21.88 -6.87
N ASN A 62 -5.60 -22.99 -6.25
CA ASN A 62 -6.61 -23.74 -5.55
C ASN A 62 -6.01 -24.27 -4.23
N GLU A 63 -6.75 -25.02 -3.44
CA GLU A 63 -6.39 -25.56 -2.14
C GLU A 63 -5.04 -26.31 -2.09
N ARG A 64 -4.36 -26.50 -3.21
CA ARG A 64 -3.10 -27.25 -3.34
C ARG A 64 -1.87 -26.42 -3.69
N GLY A 65 -2.04 -25.11 -3.79
CA GLY A 65 -0.91 -24.17 -3.91
C GLY A 65 -0.74 -23.53 -5.27
N THR A 66 -0.10 -22.54 -5.28
CA THR A 66 0.69 -21.63 -6.05
C THR A 66 -0.08 -20.56 -6.78
N TYR A 67 -0.35 -19.50 -6.07
CA TYR A 67 -0.53 -18.20 -6.68
C TYR A 67 0.70 -17.42 -6.52
N ILE A 68 0.97 -16.89 -7.61
CA ILE A 68 2.07 -16.02 -7.63
C ILE A 68 1.48 -14.62 -7.41
N PHE A 69 1.46 -14.12 -6.09
CA PHE A 69 1.88 -12.77 -5.92
C PHE A 69 0.85 -11.65 -5.84
N ASN A 70 -0.35 -11.87 -5.38
CA ASN A 70 -1.30 -10.79 -5.17
C ASN A 70 -1.59 -10.55 -3.69
N SER A 71 -0.56 -10.20 -2.91
CA SER A 71 -0.76 -9.90 -1.49
C SER A 71 -1.60 -8.64 -1.30
N LYS A 72 -2.41 -8.62 -0.24
CA LYS A 72 -3.02 -7.42 0.33
C LYS A 72 -1.94 -6.43 0.74
N ASP A 73 -2.31 -5.15 0.84
CA ASP A 73 -1.40 -4.12 1.33
C ASP A 73 -1.31 -4.19 2.87
N LEU A 74 -0.13 -3.94 3.43
CA LEU A 74 0.07 -3.84 4.87
C LEU A 74 -0.66 -2.61 5.41
N CYS A 75 -1.37 -2.76 6.52
CA CYS A 75 -1.96 -1.65 7.26
C CYS A 75 -2.04 -1.96 8.75
N MET A 76 -1.28 -1.21 9.55
CA MET A 76 -1.21 -1.35 11.00
C MET A 76 -1.90 -0.19 11.73
N ILE A 77 -2.76 0.57 11.06
CA ILE A 77 -3.41 1.76 11.65
C ILE A 77 -4.28 1.43 12.87
N GLU A 78 -4.83 0.23 12.94
CA GLU A 78 -5.64 -0.27 14.05
C GLU A 78 -4.80 -0.90 15.18
N HIS A 79 -3.47 -0.92 15.02
CA HIS A 79 -2.53 -1.63 15.89
C HIS A 79 -1.39 -0.71 16.38
N ILE A 80 -1.63 0.59 16.42
CA ILE A 80 -0.67 1.57 16.94
C ILE A 80 -0.26 1.25 18.39
N PRO A 81 -1.19 0.88 19.29
CA PRO A 81 -0.83 0.48 20.66
C PRO A 81 0.18 -0.65 20.69
N ASP A 82 -0.05 -1.73 19.93
CA ASP A 82 0.83 -2.91 19.91
C ASP A 82 2.25 -2.56 19.42
N LEU A 83 2.36 -1.64 18.46
CA LEU A 83 3.65 -1.21 17.91
C LEU A 83 4.43 -0.37 18.93
N LEU A 84 3.77 0.52 19.65
CA LEU A 84 4.37 1.35 20.69
C LEU A 84 4.77 0.50 21.90
N ASP A 85 3.92 -0.42 22.34
CA ASP A 85 4.18 -1.34 23.44
C ASP A 85 5.34 -2.31 23.13
N ALA A 86 5.51 -2.66 21.85
CA ALA A 86 6.65 -3.45 21.37
C ALA A 86 7.97 -2.66 21.32
N GLY A 87 7.95 -1.35 21.59
CA GLY A 87 9.14 -0.50 21.57
C GLY A 87 9.66 -0.20 20.18
N ILE A 88 8.79 -0.08 19.18
CA ILE A 88 9.18 0.33 17.82
C ILE A 88 9.43 1.84 17.80
N ASP A 89 10.63 2.25 17.42
CA ASP A 89 11.07 3.66 17.43
C ASP A 89 10.64 4.41 16.17
N SER A 90 10.53 3.72 15.02
CA SER A 90 10.25 4.34 13.72
C SER A 90 9.23 3.54 12.92
N PHE A 91 8.16 4.23 12.48
CA PHE A 91 7.10 3.67 11.65
C PHE A 91 7.34 4.03 10.19
N LYS A 92 7.64 3.04 9.37
CA LYS A 92 7.96 3.21 7.96
C LYS A 92 6.77 2.97 7.07
N ILE A 93 6.50 3.94 6.20
CA ILE A 93 5.42 3.87 5.20
C ILE A 93 6.03 3.64 3.82
N GLU A 94 5.62 2.58 3.13
CA GLU A 94 6.00 2.34 1.73
C GLU A 94 5.07 3.13 0.81
N GLY A 95 5.66 4.06 0.06
CA GLY A 95 4.92 4.93 -0.84
C GLY A 95 5.72 5.40 -2.05
N ARG A 96 6.89 4.82 -2.33
CA ARG A 96 7.79 5.29 -3.39
C ARG A 96 7.14 5.32 -4.78
N MET A 97 6.30 4.35 -5.09
CA MET A 97 5.57 4.25 -6.37
C MET A 97 4.16 4.84 -6.29
N LYS A 98 3.83 5.50 -5.20
CA LYS A 98 2.52 6.11 -4.96
C LYS A 98 2.55 7.61 -5.26
N THR A 99 1.36 8.23 -5.29
CA THR A 99 1.24 9.68 -5.50
C THR A 99 1.62 10.47 -4.25
N ALA A 100 1.95 11.74 -4.41
CA ALA A 100 2.19 12.64 -3.28
C ALA A 100 0.97 12.71 -2.34
N LEU A 101 -0.25 12.70 -2.90
CA LEU A 101 -1.48 12.66 -2.11
C LEU A 101 -1.55 11.41 -1.21
N TYR A 102 -1.20 10.23 -1.76
CA TYR A 102 -1.16 9.00 -0.97
C TYR A 102 -0.20 9.15 0.21
N VAL A 103 1.04 9.57 -0.05
CA VAL A 103 2.06 9.71 1.00
C VAL A 103 1.62 10.71 2.06
N ALA A 104 1.10 11.87 1.64
CA ALA A 104 0.63 12.91 2.56
C ALA A 104 -0.55 12.43 3.42
N THR A 105 -1.54 11.77 2.81
CA THR A 105 -2.73 11.29 3.52
C THR A 105 -2.37 10.19 4.51
N VAL A 106 -1.60 9.20 4.09
CA VAL A 106 -1.19 8.09 4.96
C VAL A 106 -0.33 8.59 6.11
N ALA A 107 0.71 9.38 5.83
CA ALA A 107 1.60 9.90 6.86
C ALA A 107 0.85 10.78 7.88
N ARG A 108 -0.03 11.67 7.42
CA ARG A 108 -0.89 12.49 8.29
C ARG A 108 -1.79 11.63 9.18
N THR A 109 -2.36 10.58 8.62
CA THR A 109 -3.28 9.70 9.35
C THR A 109 -2.54 8.93 10.44
N TYR A 110 -1.39 8.33 10.12
CA TYR A 110 -0.56 7.64 11.11
C TYR A 110 -0.04 8.59 12.18
N ARG A 111 0.43 9.81 11.80
CA ARG A 111 0.89 10.80 12.77
C ARG A 111 -0.22 11.16 13.74
N LYS A 112 -1.42 11.45 13.22
CA LYS A 112 -2.58 11.76 14.07
C LYS A 112 -2.94 10.58 14.97
N ALA A 113 -2.95 9.35 14.47
CA ALA A 113 -3.27 8.17 15.29
C ALA A 113 -2.28 7.96 16.44
N VAL A 114 -0.99 8.18 16.20
CA VAL A 114 0.05 8.12 17.25
C VAL A 114 -0.15 9.25 18.26
N ASP A 115 -0.38 10.48 17.81
CA ASP A 115 -0.56 11.63 18.70
C ASP A 115 -1.81 11.45 19.58
N ASP A 116 -2.93 11.05 18.98
CA ASP A 116 -4.18 10.81 19.71
C ASP A 116 -4.00 9.70 20.76
N TYR A 117 -3.32 8.60 20.42
CA TYR A 117 -3.06 7.52 21.38
C TYR A 117 -2.16 7.96 22.53
N LEU A 118 -1.12 8.75 22.25
CA LEU A 118 -0.20 9.26 23.28
C LEU A 118 -0.85 10.32 24.16
N GLU A 119 -1.83 11.08 23.64
CA GLU A 119 -2.59 12.06 24.42
C GLU A 119 -3.64 11.36 25.30
N ASP A 120 -4.50 10.55 24.73
CA ASP A 120 -5.49 9.70 25.42
C ASP A 120 -5.86 8.51 24.53
N PRO A 121 -5.64 7.26 24.96
CA PRO A 121 -6.03 6.08 24.21
C PRO A 121 -7.50 6.07 23.75
N LYS A 122 -8.39 6.74 24.48
CA LYS A 122 -9.81 6.87 24.07
C LYS A 122 -9.99 7.73 22.83
N LEU A 123 -9.18 8.78 22.65
CA LEU A 123 -9.23 9.60 21.42
C LEU A 123 -8.87 8.77 20.19
N TYR A 124 -7.87 7.89 20.33
CA TYR A 124 -7.50 6.97 19.26
C TYR A 124 -8.66 6.02 18.90
N GLU A 125 -9.34 5.47 19.90
CA GLU A 125 -10.52 4.60 19.67
C GLU A 125 -11.67 5.37 19.02
N GLU A 126 -12.00 6.56 19.54
CA GLU A 126 -13.07 7.42 19.02
C GLU A 126 -12.82 7.88 17.58
N HIS A 127 -11.55 8.16 17.23
CA HIS A 127 -11.16 8.58 15.90
C HIS A 127 -10.91 7.44 14.90
N MET A 128 -11.00 6.19 15.31
CA MET A 128 -10.74 5.03 14.44
C MET A 128 -11.56 5.05 13.13
N PRO A 129 -12.87 5.38 13.11
CA PRO A 129 -13.63 5.49 11.87
C PRO A 129 -13.06 6.53 10.91
N TRP A 130 -12.52 7.64 11.44
CA TRP A 130 -11.86 8.66 10.63
C TRP A 130 -10.55 8.15 10.02
N TYR A 131 -9.70 7.47 10.80
CA TYR A 131 -8.45 6.91 10.26
C TYR A 131 -8.73 5.93 9.13
N ARG A 132 -9.69 5.02 9.31
CA ARG A 132 -10.10 4.05 8.27
C ARG A 132 -10.56 4.77 7.00
N THR A 133 -11.38 5.81 7.13
CA THR A 133 -11.85 6.60 5.99
C THR A 133 -10.71 7.30 5.26
N GLN A 134 -9.75 7.89 5.99
CA GLN A 134 -8.60 8.55 5.37
C GLN A 134 -7.72 7.53 4.61
N ILE A 135 -7.42 6.39 5.20
CA ILE A 135 -6.65 5.33 4.55
C ILE A 135 -7.39 4.80 3.32
N ALA A 136 -8.69 4.55 3.41
CA ALA A 136 -9.51 4.07 2.30
C ALA A 136 -9.70 5.12 1.19
N SER A 137 -9.49 6.41 1.45
CA SER A 137 -9.52 7.46 0.41
C SER A 137 -8.34 7.38 -0.57
N CYS A 138 -7.29 6.67 -0.21
CA CYS A 138 -6.14 6.41 -1.08
C CYS A 138 -6.38 5.18 -1.96
N THR A 139 -5.62 5.08 -3.05
CA THR A 139 -5.62 3.87 -3.88
C THR A 139 -4.90 2.74 -3.14
N TYR A 140 -5.61 1.70 -2.76
CA TYR A 140 -5.10 0.57 -1.99
C TYR A 140 -5.60 -0.77 -2.53
N ARG A 141 -4.98 -1.86 -2.07
CA ARG A 141 -5.52 -3.21 -2.11
C ARG A 141 -6.10 -3.52 -0.74
N GLN A 142 -6.98 -4.51 -0.65
CA GLN A 142 -7.45 -4.96 0.67
C GLN A 142 -6.30 -5.04 1.68
N PHE A 143 -6.58 -4.80 2.96
CA PHE A 143 -5.56 -4.68 3.98
C PHE A 143 -5.30 -5.97 4.73
N THR A 144 -4.06 -6.10 5.24
CA THR A 144 -3.58 -7.17 6.10
C THR A 144 -2.59 -6.62 7.12
N THR A 145 -2.44 -7.31 8.24
CA THR A 145 -1.37 -7.06 9.21
C THR A 145 -0.04 -7.73 8.83
N GLY A 146 0.00 -8.41 7.68
CA GLY A 146 1.22 -9.08 7.19
C GLY A 146 1.72 -10.16 8.13
N PHE A 147 2.96 -10.00 8.60
CA PHE A 147 3.64 -10.96 9.47
C PHE A 147 3.57 -10.61 10.96
N PHE A 148 2.91 -9.52 11.36
CA PHE A 148 2.95 -9.02 12.72
C PHE A 148 2.37 -9.98 13.75
N TYR A 149 1.30 -10.67 13.42
CA TYR A 149 0.62 -11.59 14.34
C TYR A 149 0.83 -13.07 14.00
N GLY A 150 1.75 -13.37 13.11
CA GLY A 150 2.08 -14.73 12.77
C GLY A 150 2.42 -14.95 11.29
N ARG A 151 2.42 -16.21 10.88
CA ARG A 151 2.67 -16.54 9.48
C ARG A 151 1.45 -16.16 8.64
N PRO A 152 1.65 -15.42 7.52
CA PRO A 152 0.57 -15.13 6.58
C PRO A 152 -0.08 -16.41 6.05
N ASP A 153 -1.39 -16.37 5.94
CA ASP A 153 -2.23 -17.44 5.41
C ASP A 153 -2.94 -17.02 4.11
N GLU A 154 -3.90 -17.81 3.69
CA GLU A 154 -4.74 -17.54 2.51
C GLU A 154 -5.45 -16.18 2.59
N ASN A 155 -5.81 -15.70 3.77
CA ASN A 155 -6.51 -14.42 3.96
C ASN A 155 -5.63 -13.20 3.69
N THR A 156 -4.31 -13.37 3.55
CA THR A 156 -3.36 -12.28 3.24
C THR A 156 -3.21 -12.02 1.75
N GLN A 157 -3.86 -12.82 0.91
CA GLN A 157 -3.82 -12.72 -0.55
C GLN A 157 -5.18 -12.28 -1.12
N ILE A 158 -5.16 -11.78 -2.36
CA ILE A 158 -6.35 -11.43 -3.13
C ILE A 158 -6.47 -12.41 -4.29
N TYR A 159 -7.57 -13.15 -4.33
CA TYR A 159 -7.79 -14.22 -5.32
C TYR A 159 -8.69 -13.79 -6.47
N ASP A 160 -9.63 -12.87 -6.23
CA ASP A 160 -10.72 -12.58 -7.16
C ASP A 160 -10.34 -11.60 -8.28
N ASN A 161 -9.43 -10.65 -7.99
CA ASN A 161 -9.04 -9.65 -8.97
C ASN A 161 -7.70 -8.98 -8.60
N ASN A 162 -7.05 -8.37 -9.60
CA ASN A 162 -5.86 -7.54 -9.41
C ASN A 162 -6.20 -6.05 -9.24
N THR A 163 -7.44 -5.74 -8.89
CA THR A 163 -7.94 -4.37 -8.95
C THR A 163 -7.59 -3.62 -7.67
N TYR A 164 -6.99 -2.47 -7.82
CA TYR A 164 -6.91 -1.50 -6.75
C TYR A 164 -8.30 -0.95 -6.44
N VAL A 165 -8.62 -0.83 -5.16
CA VAL A 165 -9.77 -0.03 -4.72
C VAL A 165 -9.42 1.44 -4.91
N LYS A 166 -10.27 2.17 -5.61
CA LYS A 166 -10.09 3.59 -5.88
C LYS A 166 -11.45 4.28 -5.79
N GLU A 167 -11.74 4.81 -4.64
CA GLU A 167 -12.99 5.54 -4.38
C GLU A 167 -12.88 7.03 -4.72
N TYR A 168 -11.65 7.58 -4.70
CA TYR A 168 -11.38 8.99 -4.94
C TYR A 168 -10.41 9.20 -6.09
N THR A 169 -10.60 10.28 -6.83
CA THR A 169 -9.68 10.72 -7.87
C THR A 169 -8.89 11.94 -7.42
N TYR A 170 -7.57 11.83 -7.46
CA TYR A 170 -6.67 12.95 -7.18
C TYR A 170 -6.73 13.97 -8.32
N LEU A 171 -7.49 15.05 -8.15
CA LEU A 171 -7.72 16.05 -9.19
C LEU A 171 -6.57 17.04 -9.33
N GLY A 172 -6.00 17.49 -8.22
CA GLY A 172 -4.93 18.49 -8.26
C GLY A 172 -4.50 18.96 -6.88
N ILE A 173 -3.59 19.93 -6.88
CA ILE A 173 -3.10 20.61 -5.69
C ILE A 173 -3.67 22.01 -5.68
N VAL A 174 -4.28 22.39 -4.57
CA VAL A 174 -4.73 23.78 -4.33
C VAL A 174 -3.51 24.61 -3.97
N GLY A 175 -3.27 25.67 -4.73
CA GLY A 175 -2.21 26.64 -4.50
C GLY A 175 -2.74 27.90 -3.79
N GLU A 176 -2.35 29.06 -4.29
CA GLU A 176 -2.75 30.35 -3.73
C GLU A 176 -4.26 30.58 -3.88
N VAL A 177 -4.85 31.20 -2.85
CA VAL A 177 -6.24 31.65 -2.83
C VAL A 177 -6.23 33.18 -2.86
N ASP A 178 -6.94 33.78 -3.82
CA ASP A 178 -7.04 35.24 -3.93
C ASP A 178 -8.07 35.82 -2.94
N ALA A 179 -8.16 37.15 -2.93
CA ALA A 179 -9.05 37.88 -2.03
C ALA A 179 -10.55 37.61 -2.31
N GLU A 180 -10.88 37.15 -3.51
CA GLU A 180 -12.22 36.78 -3.94
C GLU A 180 -12.54 35.30 -3.68
N GLY A 181 -11.62 34.55 -3.05
CA GLY A 181 -11.79 33.13 -2.72
C GLY A 181 -11.55 32.15 -3.89
N ARG A 182 -10.99 32.63 -5.01
CA ARG A 182 -10.63 31.77 -6.15
C ARG A 182 -9.28 31.11 -5.90
N CYS A 183 -9.20 29.79 -6.14
CA CYS A 183 -7.99 29.02 -5.93
C CYS A 183 -7.27 28.75 -7.27
N ARG A 184 -5.96 28.92 -7.28
CA ARG A 184 -5.10 28.36 -8.32
C ARG A 184 -5.00 26.84 -8.09
N ILE A 185 -5.31 26.02 -9.10
CA ILE A 185 -5.19 24.56 -9.01
C ILE A 185 -4.10 24.08 -9.97
N GLU A 186 -3.13 23.33 -9.45
CA GLU A 186 -2.20 22.55 -10.24
C GLU A 186 -2.86 21.21 -10.59
N GLN A 187 -3.40 21.10 -11.80
CA GLN A 187 -4.17 19.94 -12.26
C GLN A 187 -3.27 18.69 -12.37
N ARG A 188 -3.77 17.56 -11.86
CA ARG A 188 -3.14 16.23 -11.95
C ARG A 188 -3.96 15.22 -12.74
N ASN A 189 -5.29 15.35 -12.72
CA ASN A 189 -6.22 14.56 -13.53
C ASN A 189 -7.26 15.48 -14.16
N LYS A 190 -7.88 14.99 -15.26
CA LYS A 190 -8.93 15.73 -15.94
C LYS A 190 -10.16 15.86 -15.05
N PHE A 191 -10.72 17.05 -15.00
CA PHE A 191 -12.03 17.34 -14.44
C PHE A 191 -12.68 18.50 -15.20
N SER A 192 -13.98 18.63 -15.11
CA SER A 192 -14.78 19.60 -15.84
C SER A 192 -15.56 20.49 -14.87
N VAL A 193 -16.02 21.62 -15.38
CA VAL A 193 -16.90 22.51 -14.60
C VAL A 193 -18.18 21.77 -14.24
N GLY A 194 -18.54 21.73 -12.95
CA GLY A 194 -19.74 21.09 -12.44
C GLY A 194 -19.58 19.64 -11.97
N GLU A 195 -18.36 19.11 -12.03
CA GLU A 195 -17.98 17.80 -11.41
C GLU A 195 -17.57 17.98 -9.95
#